data_6d290d38a739478651b05b29873bb278
#
_entry.id   6d290d38a739478651b05b29873bb278
#
_cell.length_a   1.000
_cell.length_b   1.000
_cell.length_c   1.000
_cell.angle_alpha   90.00
_cell.angle_beta   90.00
_cell.angle_gamma   90.00
#
_symmetry.space_group_name_H-M   'P 1'
#
loop_
_entity.id
_entity.type
_entity.pdbx_description
1 polymer ?
#
loop_
_entity_poly.entity_id
_entity_poly.type
_entity_poly.pdbx_seq_one_letter_code
_entity_poly.pdbx_strand_id
1 'polypeptide(L)' 'SYTESLRLTYVQSLQDCMAGTITPEEAASRLDDKLAEVSAE' A
#
# COMPACT_ATOMS: atom_id res chain seq x y z
N SER A 1 7.73 -10.47 -6.34
CA SER A 1 8.97 -9.84 -5.89
C SER A 1 8.69 -8.62 -5.03
N TYR A 2 9.73 -8.13 -4.39
CA TYR A 2 9.66 -6.96 -3.51
C TYR A 2 9.04 -5.76 -4.22
N THR A 3 9.58 -5.42 -5.39
CA THR A 3 9.13 -4.26 -6.15
C THR A 3 7.68 -4.41 -6.61
N GLU A 4 7.32 -5.60 -7.05
CA GLU A 4 5.96 -5.86 -7.51
C GLU A 4 4.96 -5.75 -6.38
N SER A 5 5.30 -6.31 -5.21
CA SER A 5 4.40 -6.25 -4.06
C SER A 5 4.14 -4.83 -3.62
N LEU A 6 5.20 -4.02 -3.55
CA LEU A 6 5.05 -2.61 -3.18
C LEU A 6 4.25 -1.84 -4.21
N ARG A 7 4.51 -2.10 -5.48
CA ARG A 7 3.82 -1.43 -6.57
C ARG A 7 2.32 -1.73 -6.54
N LEU A 8 1.97 -3.00 -6.39
CA LEU A 8 0.57 -3.41 -6.35
C LEU A 8 -0.14 -2.78 -5.16
N THR A 9 0.49 -2.79 -3.99
CA THR A 9 -0.08 -2.18 -2.81
C THR A 9 -0.28 -0.68 -2.99
N TYR A 10 0.69 -0.02 -3.60
CA TYR A 10 0.60 1.41 -3.86
C TYR A 10 -0.56 1.73 -4.80
N VAL A 11 -0.63 1.02 -5.94
CA VAL A 11 -1.69 1.26 -6.93
C VAL A 11 -3.06 0.98 -6.33
N GLN A 12 -3.20 -0.11 -5.60
CA GLN A 12 -4.46 -0.49 -4.98
C GLN A 12 -4.89 0.56 -3.95
N SER A 13 -3.95 0.99 -3.11
CA SER A 13 -4.24 2.00 -2.09
C SER A 13 -4.64 3.33 -2.71
N LEU A 14 -3.99 3.69 -3.80
CA LEU A 14 -4.30 4.93 -4.51
C LEU A 14 -5.72 4.87 -5.10
N GLN A 15 -6.07 3.75 -5.72
CA GLN A 15 -7.40 3.55 -6.29
C GLN A 15 -8.47 3.62 -5.22
N ASP A 16 -8.25 2.96 -4.09
CA ASP A 16 -9.21 2.97 -2.99
C ASP A 16 -9.37 4.37 -2.40
N CYS A 17 -8.27 5.11 -2.32
CA CYS A 17 -8.30 6.47 -1.83
C CYS A 17 -9.10 7.38 -2.77
N MET A 18 -8.87 7.23 -4.07
CA MET A 18 -9.58 8.02 -5.07
C MET A 18 -11.07 7.70 -5.11
N ALA A 19 -11.41 6.45 -4.83
CA ALA A 19 -12.80 6.02 -4.77
C ALA A 19 -13.49 6.43 -3.46
N GLY A 20 -12.74 6.97 -2.52
CA GLY A 20 -13.28 7.39 -1.24
C GLY A 20 -13.51 6.24 -0.26
N THR A 21 -12.96 5.07 -0.55
CA THR A 21 -13.11 3.90 0.30
C THR A 21 -12.21 3.97 1.53
N ILE A 22 -11.04 4.56 1.36
CA ILE A 22 -10.09 4.75 2.46
C ILE A 22 -9.56 6.18 2.44
N THR A 23 -9.01 6.62 3.57
CA THR A 23 -8.38 7.93 3.67
C THR A 23 -6.93 7.86 3.20
N PRO A 24 -6.32 9.01 2.85
CA PRO A 24 -4.89 9.02 2.52
C PRO A 24 -4.01 8.48 3.65
N GLU A 25 -4.41 8.71 4.89
CA GLU A 25 -3.68 8.18 6.04
C GLU A 25 -3.70 6.67 6.08
N GLU A 26 -4.86 6.09 5.77
CA GLU A 26 -4.99 4.64 5.70
C GLU A 26 -4.18 4.06 4.55
N ALA A 27 -4.14 4.77 3.42
CA ALA A 27 -3.33 4.35 2.28
C ALA A 27 -1.85 4.33 2.64
N ALA A 28 -1.38 5.35 3.35
CA ALA A 28 0.00 5.41 3.80
C ALA A 28 0.32 4.30 4.78
N SER A 29 -0.62 3.99 5.67
CA SER A 29 -0.47 2.92 6.64
C SER A 29 -0.32 1.55 5.95
N ARG A 30 -1.09 1.32 4.90
CA ARG A 30 -0.98 0.08 4.11
C ARG A 30 0.39 -0.08 3.49
N LEU A 31 0.95 1.02 3.00
CA LEU A 31 2.29 0.99 2.40
C LEU A 31 3.36 0.70 3.45
N ASP A 32 3.22 1.31 4.63
CA ASP A 32 4.13 1.07 5.74
C ASP A 32 4.09 -0.41 6.15
N ASP A 33 2.89 -0.96 6.27
CA ASP A 33 2.72 -2.37 6.66
C ASP A 33 3.34 -3.29 5.62
N LYS A 34 3.13 -2.99 4.35
CA LYS A 34 3.69 -3.81 3.28
C LYS A 34 5.21 -3.72 3.26
N LEU A 35 5.74 -2.53 3.47
CA LEU A 35 7.19 -2.34 3.51
C LEU A 35 7.82 -3.14 4.65
N ALA A 36 7.20 -3.11 5.81
CA ALA A 36 7.68 -3.89 6.95
C ALA A 36 7.61 -5.39 6.67
N GLU A 37 6.53 -5.82 6.04
CA GLU A 37 6.32 -7.23 5.70
C GLU A 37 7.38 -7.74 4.74
N VAL A 38 7.64 -7.02 3.65
CA VAL A 38 8.64 -7.47 2.68
C VAL A 38 10.07 -7.31 3.22
N SER A 39 10.29 -6.35 4.11
CA SER A 39 11.60 -6.18 4.73
C SER A 39 11.95 -7.31 5.68
N ALA A 40 10.93 -7.98 6.22
CA ALA A 40 11.13 -9.10 7.13
C ALA A 40 11.51 -10.39 6.38
N GLU A 41 11.30 -10.42 5.08
CA GLU A 41 11.70 -11.57 4.27
C GLU A 41 13.19 -11.55 4.01
#